data_897c7027f06638993e3c3fea8b9753db
#
_entry.id   897c7027f06638993e3c3fea8b9753db
#
_cell.length_a   1.000
_cell.length_b   1.000
_cell.length_c   1.000
_cell.angle_alpha   90.00
_cell.angle_beta   90.00
_cell.angle_gamma   90.00
#
_symmetry.space_group_name_H-M   'P 1'
#
loop_
_entity.id
_entity.type
_entity.pdbx_description
1 polymer ?
#
loop_
_entity_poly.entity_id
_entity_poly.type
_entity_poly.pdbx_seq_one_letter_code
_entity_poly.pdbx_strand_id
1 'polypeptide(L)'
;MYDLLVVGAGPYGLSIASHAAAAGLNLRVFGRPMASWRDHMPRGMFLKSEPWASNLSDPAGRWRLDVYCAEHGMTARHAEPIPVEAFASYGLWFARHAVPEVDERMVTRVAHGPGGFAVITEDGEMLRARTVALAVGVMPFVEVPPALRGLHPALVTHSSHHSDLDRFRGKDVTVIGGGQAALETAALLTEQGTRVRVLARADQLRWNDMPPALERPWWQSVRSPHSGLGPGWRNWFYAERPDLFRHLSEPKRARIAATALGPAGAWWVRDRVEGAVELLPGHEVTAASAVPGGVRLDMMSRQGTLRTLETEHVIAATGFRARCDRLGLLSDELRGTLAALTDGSPAVGREFESSQPGLFLAGLVTASGFGPAMRFVQGAPFTAATLVRGVRRRLKKTPTGGTIPVPGGSSRDWSPAPARR
;
A
#
# COMPACT_ATOMS: atom_id res chain seq x y z
N MET A 1 -7.76 -27.50 9.56
CA MET A 1 -8.48 -26.33 9.03
C MET A 1 -8.18 -25.17 9.95
N TYR A 2 -7.65 -24.06 9.42
CA TYR A 2 -7.31 -22.86 10.20
C TYR A 2 -8.55 -22.00 10.49
N ASP A 3 -8.52 -21.27 11.60
CA ASP A 3 -9.51 -20.24 11.88
C ASP A 3 -9.32 -19.03 10.95
N LEU A 4 -8.04 -18.63 10.73
CA LEU A 4 -7.66 -17.50 9.91
C LEU A 4 -6.40 -17.81 9.10
N LEU A 5 -6.42 -17.54 7.80
CA LEU A 5 -5.20 -17.39 7.01
C LEU A 5 -4.99 -15.91 6.66
N VAL A 6 -3.80 -15.39 6.94
CA VAL A 6 -3.41 -14.03 6.61
C VAL A 6 -2.53 -14.07 5.38
N VAL A 7 -2.94 -13.40 4.30
CA VAL A 7 -2.21 -13.33 3.04
C VAL A 7 -1.56 -11.95 2.90
N GLY A 8 -0.24 -11.92 3.01
CA GLY A 8 0.59 -10.73 3.02
C GLY A 8 1.22 -10.50 4.40
N ALA A 9 2.55 -10.37 4.42
CA ALA A 9 3.37 -10.17 5.63
C ALA A 9 4.00 -8.76 5.68
N GLY A 10 3.28 -7.75 5.20
CA GLY A 10 3.59 -6.33 5.40
C GLY A 10 3.02 -5.81 6.73
N PRO A 11 3.11 -4.49 7.01
CA PRO A 11 2.68 -3.90 8.29
C PRO A 11 1.26 -4.28 8.72
N TYR A 12 0.31 -4.33 7.78
CA TYR A 12 -1.07 -4.73 8.07
C TYR A 12 -1.18 -6.22 8.41
N GLY A 13 -0.56 -7.09 7.59
CA GLY A 13 -0.64 -8.54 7.81
C GLY A 13 0.04 -8.97 9.09
N LEU A 14 1.23 -8.44 9.38
CA LEU A 14 1.96 -8.72 10.63
C LEU A 14 1.17 -8.23 11.86
N SER A 15 0.58 -7.03 11.79
CA SER A 15 -0.26 -6.51 12.88
C SER A 15 -1.50 -7.36 13.09
N ILE A 16 -2.21 -7.76 12.02
CA ILE A 16 -3.38 -8.66 12.10
C ILE A 16 -2.99 -10.00 12.71
N ALA A 17 -1.86 -10.56 12.29
CA ALA A 17 -1.37 -11.84 12.79
C ALA A 17 -1.03 -11.78 14.29
N SER A 18 -0.36 -10.71 14.74
CA SER A 18 -0.06 -10.49 16.17
C SER A 18 -1.34 -10.41 17.00
N HIS A 19 -2.33 -9.63 16.57
CA HIS A 19 -3.62 -9.53 17.26
C HIS A 19 -4.41 -10.85 17.23
N ALA A 20 -4.36 -11.59 16.12
CA ALA A 20 -5.03 -12.89 15.98
C ALA A 20 -4.41 -13.97 16.89
N ALA A 21 -3.07 -14.02 16.95
CA ALA A 21 -2.35 -14.91 17.83
C ALA A 21 -2.67 -14.65 19.31
N ALA A 22 -2.64 -13.39 19.72
CA ALA A 22 -3.01 -12.98 21.08
C ALA A 22 -4.48 -13.26 21.42
N ALA A 23 -5.35 -13.35 20.40
CA ALA A 23 -6.75 -13.76 20.55
C ALA A 23 -6.95 -15.28 20.60
N GLY A 24 -5.88 -16.09 20.54
CA GLY A 24 -5.90 -17.54 20.58
C GLY A 24 -6.44 -18.22 19.32
N LEU A 25 -6.41 -17.54 18.16
CA LEU A 25 -6.86 -18.11 16.91
C LEU A 25 -5.81 -19.07 16.32
N ASN A 26 -6.26 -20.20 15.77
CA ASN A 26 -5.42 -21.06 14.95
C ASN A 26 -5.21 -20.39 13.58
N LEU A 27 -4.02 -19.81 13.38
CA LEU A 27 -3.71 -19.03 12.18
C LEU A 27 -2.44 -19.48 11.50
N ARG A 28 -2.30 -19.08 10.22
CA ARG A 28 -1.04 -19.10 9.47
C ARG A 28 -0.91 -17.81 8.67
N VAL A 29 0.32 -17.32 8.48
CA VAL A 29 0.64 -16.07 7.79
C VAL A 29 1.49 -16.39 6.60
N PHE A 30 1.14 -15.84 5.44
CA PHE A 30 1.85 -16.09 4.18
C PHE A 30 2.44 -14.81 3.59
N GLY A 31 3.62 -14.97 2.98
CA GLY A 31 4.30 -13.95 2.20
C GLY A 31 5.60 -13.49 2.84
N ARG A 32 6.50 -12.96 2.02
CA ARG A 32 7.81 -12.49 2.49
C ARG A 32 7.65 -11.24 3.36
N PRO A 33 8.14 -11.28 4.64
CA PRO A 33 7.98 -10.15 5.55
C PRO A 33 8.58 -8.86 5.00
N MET A 34 7.80 -7.78 5.04
CA MET A 34 8.18 -6.44 4.59
C MET A 34 8.65 -6.35 3.13
N ALA A 35 8.29 -7.29 2.26
CA ALA A 35 8.76 -7.35 0.87
C ALA A 35 8.56 -6.04 0.09
N SER A 36 7.41 -5.36 0.26
CA SER A 36 7.16 -4.08 -0.42
C SER A 36 8.17 -2.99 -0.06
N TRP A 37 8.74 -3.03 1.14
CA TRP A 37 9.72 -2.07 1.63
C TRP A 37 11.15 -2.48 1.26
N ARG A 38 11.44 -3.77 1.21
CA ARG A 38 12.76 -4.32 0.91
C ARG A 38 13.05 -4.37 -0.59
N ASP A 39 12.04 -4.77 -1.38
CA ASP A 39 12.22 -5.19 -2.76
C ASP A 39 11.62 -4.19 -3.76
N HIS A 40 10.75 -3.27 -3.30
CA HIS A 40 9.94 -2.39 -4.14
C HIS A 40 10.07 -0.90 -3.79
N MET A 41 11.07 -0.55 -2.98
CA MET A 41 11.46 0.84 -2.70
C MET A 41 12.97 0.99 -2.89
N PRO A 42 13.41 2.03 -3.60
CA PRO A 42 14.83 2.31 -3.78
C PRO A 42 15.57 2.51 -2.46
N ARG A 43 16.77 1.97 -2.38
CA ARG A 43 17.66 2.21 -1.24
C ARG A 43 17.97 3.70 -1.12
N GLY A 44 18.09 4.17 0.12
CA GLY A 44 18.33 5.58 0.41
C GLY A 44 17.06 6.43 0.43
N MET A 45 15.87 5.83 0.26
CA MET A 45 14.60 6.48 0.55
C MET A 45 14.30 6.55 2.04
N PHE A 46 13.45 7.49 2.41
CA PHE A 46 13.00 7.68 3.79
C PHE A 46 11.47 7.59 3.89
N LEU A 47 10.99 7.16 5.06
CA LEU A 47 9.58 7.25 5.37
C LEU A 47 9.15 8.71 5.48
N LYS A 48 8.03 9.03 4.82
CA LYS A 48 7.43 10.36 4.92
C LYS A 48 6.61 10.56 6.19
N SER A 49 6.17 9.46 6.79
CA SER A 49 5.43 9.48 8.06
C SER A 49 6.39 9.66 9.24
N GLU A 50 5.89 10.32 10.28
CA GLU A 50 6.61 10.45 11.54
C GLU A 50 6.92 9.09 12.16
N PRO A 51 8.04 8.92 12.88
CA PRO A 51 8.40 7.66 13.52
C PRO A 51 7.31 7.11 14.43
N TRP A 52 6.70 7.97 15.27
CA TRP A 52 5.63 7.60 16.18
C TRP A 52 4.33 7.17 15.47
N ALA A 53 4.14 7.55 14.20
CA ALA A 53 3.02 7.17 13.34
C ALA A 53 3.32 5.97 12.44
N SER A 54 4.51 5.36 12.58
CA SER A 54 5.00 4.27 11.73
C SER A 54 5.10 2.94 12.48
N ASN A 55 4.33 2.79 13.55
CA ASN A 55 4.31 1.56 14.34
C ASN A 55 3.48 0.46 13.70
N LEU A 56 4.00 -0.77 13.68
CA LEU A 56 3.19 -1.97 13.60
C LEU A 56 2.47 -2.15 14.93
N SER A 57 1.46 -3.01 14.98
CA SER A 57 0.61 -3.12 16.16
C SER A 57 0.59 -4.53 16.75
N ASP A 58 0.95 -4.63 18.01
CA ASP A 58 0.62 -5.76 18.88
C ASP A 58 -0.37 -5.31 19.97
N PRO A 59 -1.19 -6.21 20.55
CA PRO A 59 -2.21 -5.82 21.53
C PRO A 59 -1.66 -5.18 22.81
N ALA A 60 -0.41 -5.49 23.17
CA ALA A 60 0.25 -4.97 24.38
C ALA A 60 1.08 -3.71 24.11
N GLY A 61 1.26 -3.30 22.84
CA GLY A 61 2.05 -2.13 22.46
C GLY A 61 3.54 -2.24 22.79
N ARG A 62 4.09 -3.45 22.84
CA ARG A 62 5.48 -3.70 23.25
C ARG A 62 6.48 -3.53 22.13
N TRP A 63 6.10 -3.90 20.90
CA TRP A 63 7.01 -4.02 19.77
C TRP A 63 6.93 -2.80 18.85
N ARG A 64 7.18 -1.61 19.41
CA ARG A 64 7.11 -0.34 18.69
C ARG A 64 8.43 0.01 18.01
N LEU A 65 8.36 0.93 17.04
CA LEU A 65 9.52 1.40 16.29
C LEU A 65 10.56 2.11 17.17
N ASP A 66 10.12 2.91 18.15
CA ASP A 66 11.02 3.58 19.08
C ASP A 66 11.78 2.61 19.98
N VAL A 67 11.14 1.50 20.40
CA VAL A 67 11.79 0.43 21.15
C VAL A 67 12.85 -0.25 20.28
N TYR A 68 12.50 -0.62 19.05
CA TYR A 68 13.44 -1.19 18.09
C TYR A 68 14.65 -0.26 17.86
N CYS A 69 14.40 1.03 17.63
CA CYS A 69 15.47 2.00 17.41
C CYS A 69 16.41 2.10 18.62
N ALA A 70 15.87 2.15 19.84
CA ALA A 70 16.66 2.19 21.05
C ALA A 70 17.55 0.95 21.21
N GLU A 71 17.03 -0.25 20.94
CA GLU A 71 17.80 -1.52 21.00
C GLU A 71 18.93 -1.59 19.96
N HIS A 72 18.80 -0.85 18.84
CA HIS A 72 19.76 -0.89 17.73
C HIS A 72 20.61 0.39 17.61
N GLY A 73 20.65 1.21 18.66
CA GLY A 73 21.47 2.43 18.69
C GLY A 73 21.01 3.53 17.71
N MET A 74 19.76 3.47 17.28
CA MET A 74 19.16 4.47 16.41
C MET A 74 18.20 5.39 17.19
N THR A 75 17.85 6.54 16.60
CA THR A 75 16.85 7.44 17.15
C THR A 75 15.56 7.40 16.33
N ALA A 76 14.43 7.52 17.03
CA ALA A 76 13.10 7.67 16.42
C ALA A 76 12.48 8.99 16.87
N ARG A 77 13.14 10.11 16.54
CA ARG A 77 12.72 11.43 16.98
C ARG A 77 11.70 12.05 16.05
N HIS A 78 10.87 12.90 16.60
CA HIS A 78 9.95 13.72 15.82
C HIS A 78 10.70 14.59 14.80
N ALA A 79 10.16 14.69 13.57
CA ALA A 79 10.76 15.40 12.45
C ALA A 79 12.10 14.82 11.93
N GLU A 80 12.51 13.64 12.38
CA GLU A 80 13.64 12.90 11.83
C GLU A 80 13.12 11.76 10.92
N PRO A 81 13.35 11.82 9.61
CA PRO A 81 12.89 10.78 8.70
C PRO A 81 13.59 9.45 8.97
N ILE A 82 12.84 8.36 9.01
CA ILE A 82 13.37 7.01 9.18
C ILE A 82 13.78 6.45 7.81
N PRO A 83 15.03 5.95 7.65
CA PRO A 83 15.43 5.24 6.44
C PRO A 83 14.53 4.03 6.16
N VAL A 84 14.23 3.78 4.89
CA VAL A 84 13.37 2.66 4.49
C VAL A 84 13.93 1.32 4.94
N GLU A 85 15.25 1.17 4.93
CA GLU A 85 15.96 -0.03 5.37
C GLU A 85 15.80 -0.27 6.88
N ALA A 86 15.84 0.80 7.69
CA ALA A 86 15.61 0.73 9.13
C ALA A 86 14.16 0.30 9.42
N PHE A 87 13.20 0.86 8.69
CA PHE A 87 11.80 0.46 8.83
C PHE A 87 11.54 -0.98 8.38
N ALA A 88 12.17 -1.43 7.29
CA ALA A 88 12.09 -2.81 6.86
C ALA A 88 12.66 -3.78 7.91
N SER A 89 13.82 -3.43 8.49
CA SER A 89 14.46 -4.20 9.57
C SER A 89 13.62 -4.23 10.84
N TYR A 90 12.99 -3.11 11.19
CA TYR A 90 12.00 -3.05 12.27
C TYR A 90 10.84 -4.02 12.04
N GLY A 91 10.28 -4.05 10.84
CA GLY A 91 9.19 -4.99 10.53
C GLY A 91 9.61 -6.46 10.61
N LEU A 92 10.86 -6.79 10.24
CA LEU A 92 11.43 -8.13 10.42
C LEU A 92 11.64 -8.46 11.91
N TRP A 93 12.09 -7.51 12.70
CA TRP A 93 12.22 -7.64 14.15
C TRP A 93 10.84 -7.85 14.79
N PHE A 94 9.84 -7.06 14.40
CA PHE A 94 8.46 -7.22 14.85
C PHE A 94 7.90 -8.61 14.51
N ALA A 95 8.14 -9.09 13.28
CA ALA A 95 7.68 -10.42 12.85
C ALA A 95 8.23 -11.53 13.76
N ARG A 96 9.52 -11.46 14.11
CA ARG A 96 10.16 -12.46 14.99
C ARG A 96 9.65 -12.47 16.42
N HIS A 97 9.20 -11.34 16.96
CA HIS A 97 8.82 -11.20 18.36
C HIS A 97 7.31 -11.23 18.61
N ALA A 98 6.51 -10.77 17.68
CA ALA A 98 5.08 -10.52 17.87
C ALA A 98 4.17 -11.44 17.05
N VAL A 99 4.73 -12.21 16.10
CA VAL A 99 3.94 -13.01 15.17
C VAL A 99 4.38 -14.47 15.26
N PRO A 100 3.48 -15.46 15.12
CA PRO A 100 3.88 -16.84 14.85
C PRO A 100 4.74 -16.92 13.61
N GLU A 101 5.38 -18.07 13.39
CA GLU A 101 6.21 -18.31 12.22
C GLU A 101 5.48 -17.87 10.93
N VAL A 102 6.13 -17.01 10.14
CA VAL A 102 5.63 -16.56 8.86
C VAL A 102 6.08 -17.54 7.78
N ASP A 103 5.14 -18.07 7.03
CA ASP A 103 5.41 -18.87 5.85
C ASP A 103 5.71 -17.92 4.67
N GLU A 104 6.97 -17.88 4.22
CA GLU A 104 7.39 -16.93 3.17
C GLU A 104 6.90 -17.30 1.77
N ARG A 105 6.27 -18.46 1.61
CA ARG A 105 5.68 -18.86 0.31
C ARG A 105 4.58 -17.91 -0.10
N MET A 106 4.50 -17.69 -1.40
CA MET A 106 3.46 -16.82 -1.96
C MET A 106 2.16 -17.61 -2.14
N VAL A 107 1.05 -16.98 -1.73
CA VAL A 107 -0.28 -17.46 -2.09
C VAL A 107 -0.59 -17.08 -3.53
N THR A 108 -0.88 -18.06 -4.35
CA THR A 108 -1.21 -17.87 -5.77
C THR A 108 -2.71 -17.83 -6.03
N ARG A 109 -3.51 -18.47 -5.16
CA ARG A 109 -4.97 -18.50 -5.34
C ARG A 109 -5.71 -18.61 -4.01
N VAL A 110 -6.81 -17.87 -3.92
CA VAL A 110 -7.83 -17.99 -2.87
C VAL A 110 -9.17 -18.24 -3.55
N ALA A 111 -9.86 -19.31 -3.17
CA ALA A 111 -11.14 -19.71 -3.74
C ALA A 111 -12.11 -20.15 -2.64
N HIS A 112 -13.38 -20.32 -3.01
CA HIS A 112 -14.33 -21.02 -2.13
C HIS A 112 -13.86 -22.44 -1.89
N GLY A 113 -14.07 -22.95 -0.66
CA GLY A 113 -13.77 -24.30 -0.26
C GLY A 113 -14.78 -24.81 0.77
N PRO A 114 -14.82 -26.13 1.01
CA PRO A 114 -15.71 -26.71 1.99
C PRO A 114 -15.51 -26.09 3.38
N GLY A 115 -16.56 -25.48 3.92
CA GLY A 115 -16.54 -24.83 5.24
C GLY A 115 -15.80 -23.49 5.32
N GLY A 116 -15.45 -22.88 4.16
CA GLY A 116 -14.75 -21.59 4.11
C GLY A 116 -14.00 -21.37 2.81
N PHE A 117 -12.68 -21.32 2.89
CA PHE A 117 -11.80 -21.00 1.77
C PHE A 117 -10.73 -22.07 1.55
N ALA A 118 -10.39 -22.31 0.29
CA ALA A 118 -9.19 -22.99 -0.15
C ALA A 118 -8.13 -21.96 -0.54
N VAL A 119 -6.94 -22.07 0.03
CA VAL A 119 -5.80 -21.18 -0.24
C VAL A 119 -4.68 -22.03 -0.81
N ILE A 120 -4.16 -21.68 -1.98
CA ILE A 120 -3.13 -22.43 -2.69
C ILE A 120 -1.86 -21.59 -2.71
N THR A 121 -0.76 -22.21 -2.32
CA THR A 121 0.59 -21.62 -2.34
C THR A 121 1.30 -21.87 -3.66
N GLU A 122 2.43 -21.22 -3.90
CA GLU A 122 3.18 -21.31 -5.15
C GLU A 122 3.75 -22.70 -5.44
N ASP A 123 3.97 -23.51 -4.42
CA ASP A 123 4.39 -24.93 -4.54
C ASP A 123 3.21 -25.91 -4.70
N GLY A 124 1.97 -25.38 -4.75
CA GLY A 124 0.76 -26.17 -4.96
C GLY A 124 0.13 -26.74 -3.68
N GLU A 125 0.67 -26.48 -2.48
CA GLU A 125 0.00 -26.87 -1.25
C GLU A 125 -1.36 -26.19 -1.12
N MET A 126 -2.39 -26.98 -0.80
CA MET A 126 -3.75 -26.50 -0.56
C MET A 126 -4.08 -26.50 0.92
N LEU A 127 -4.33 -25.32 1.47
CA LEU A 127 -4.76 -25.15 2.86
C LEU A 127 -6.24 -24.76 2.92
N ARG A 128 -6.88 -25.12 4.03
CA ARG A 128 -8.29 -24.77 4.30
C ARG A 128 -8.40 -23.86 5.51
N ALA A 129 -9.18 -22.79 5.35
CA ALA A 129 -9.47 -21.85 6.44
C ALA A 129 -10.94 -21.48 6.48
N ARG A 130 -11.43 -21.22 7.70
CA ARG A 130 -12.77 -20.67 7.92
C ARG A 130 -12.86 -19.19 7.49
N THR A 131 -11.77 -18.46 7.67
CA THR A 131 -11.66 -17.05 7.27
C THR A 131 -10.30 -16.75 6.65
N VAL A 132 -10.27 -15.75 5.77
CA VAL A 132 -9.05 -15.25 5.13
C VAL A 132 -8.98 -13.73 5.27
N ALA A 133 -7.82 -13.20 5.65
CA ALA A 133 -7.52 -11.77 5.64
C ALA A 133 -6.50 -11.44 4.53
N LEU A 134 -6.90 -10.63 3.56
CA LEU A 134 -6.03 -10.16 2.49
C LEU A 134 -5.39 -8.84 2.89
N ALA A 135 -4.09 -8.88 3.13
CA ALA A 135 -3.21 -7.75 3.40
C ALA A 135 -2.14 -7.61 2.29
N VAL A 136 -2.59 -7.65 1.04
CA VAL A 136 -1.77 -7.80 -0.18
C VAL A 136 -0.95 -6.55 -0.55
N GLY A 137 -1.00 -5.50 0.26
CA GLY A 137 -0.23 -4.27 0.07
C GLY A 137 -0.70 -3.46 -1.14
N VAL A 138 0.27 -2.84 -1.84
CA VAL A 138 -0.01 -1.90 -2.93
C VAL A 138 0.35 -2.44 -4.32
N MET A 139 1.18 -3.47 -4.41
CA MET A 139 1.73 -3.96 -5.68
C MET A 139 0.69 -4.41 -6.70
N PRO A 140 -0.43 -5.06 -6.34
CA PRO A 140 -1.47 -5.38 -7.32
C PRO A 140 -2.15 -4.15 -7.94
N PHE A 141 -1.98 -2.97 -7.34
CA PHE A 141 -2.71 -1.74 -7.65
C PHE A 141 -1.86 -0.66 -8.34
N VAL A 142 -0.69 -1.04 -8.87
CA VAL A 142 0.18 -0.15 -9.64
C VAL A 142 -0.61 0.55 -10.76
N GLU A 143 -0.54 1.88 -10.82
CA GLU A 143 -1.22 2.66 -11.84
C GLU A 143 -0.22 3.23 -12.84
N VAL A 144 -0.28 2.75 -14.08
CA VAL A 144 0.53 3.27 -15.19
C VAL A 144 -0.39 4.08 -16.12
N PRO A 145 -0.01 5.32 -16.48
CA PRO A 145 -0.77 6.14 -17.40
C PRO A 145 -1.11 5.40 -18.70
N PRO A 146 -2.34 5.57 -19.25
CA PRO A 146 -2.74 4.87 -20.46
C PRO A 146 -1.77 5.05 -21.64
N ALA A 147 -1.21 6.24 -21.80
CA ALA A 147 -0.25 6.57 -22.86
C ALA A 147 1.04 5.72 -22.81
N LEU A 148 1.40 5.17 -21.64
CA LEU A 148 2.60 4.35 -21.44
C LEU A 148 2.32 2.84 -21.50
N ARG A 149 1.04 2.44 -21.50
CA ARG A 149 0.67 1.02 -21.53
C ARG A 149 1.05 0.39 -22.87
N GLY A 150 1.60 -0.80 -22.81
CA GLY A 150 2.02 -1.54 -24.00
C GLY A 150 3.45 -1.28 -24.45
N LEU A 151 4.16 -0.29 -23.89
CA LEU A 151 5.60 -0.16 -24.09
C LEU A 151 6.36 -1.24 -23.32
N HIS A 152 7.45 -1.70 -23.90
CA HIS A 152 8.26 -2.76 -23.31
C HIS A 152 8.83 -2.37 -21.94
N PRO A 153 8.89 -3.28 -20.94
CA PRO A 153 9.42 -2.98 -19.60
C PRO A 153 10.88 -2.52 -19.57
N ALA A 154 11.65 -2.74 -20.63
CA ALA A 154 12.99 -2.17 -20.78
C ALA A 154 12.96 -0.64 -20.99
N LEU A 155 11.84 -0.08 -21.44
CA LEU A 155 11.66 1.34 -21.76
C LEU A 155 10.84 2.08 -20.72
N VAL A 156 9.87 1.39 -20.11
CA VAL A 156 8.95 1.99 -19.12
C VAL A 156 8.79 1.06 -17.92
N THR A 157 8.99 1.60 -16.74
CA THR A 157 8.78 0.89 -15.47
C THR A 157 7.94 1.74 -14.51
N HIS A 158 7.40 1.11 -13.45
CA HIS A 158 6.84 1.85 -12.33
C HIS A 158 7.90 2.03 -11.24
N SER A 159 7.82 3.11 -10.44
CA SER A 159 8.79 3.40 -9.36
C SER A 159 8.92 2.25 -8.36
N SER A 160 7.84 1.49 -8.12
CA SER A 160 7.85 0.31 -7.25
C SER A 160 8.47 -0.95 -7.87
N HIS A 161 9.02 -0.88 -9.07
CA HIS A 161 9.74 -2.00 -9.68
C HIS A 161 11.24 -1.97 -9.38
N HIS A 162 11.69 -1.01 -8.57
CA HIS A 162 13.10 -0.78 -8.31
C HIS A 162 13.38 -0.76 -6.81
N SER A 163 14.32 -1.56 -6.36
CA SER A 163 15.01 -1.47 -5.07
C SER A 163 16.43 -0.92 -5.25
N ASP A 164 16.93 -0.95 -6.48
CA ASP A 164 18.22 -0.45 -6.90
C ASP A 164 18.06 0.39 -8.16
N LEU A 165 18.69 1.55 -8.19
CA LEU A 165 18.65 2.49 -9.29
C LEU A 165 19.94 2.51 -10.12
N ASP A 166 20.97 1.73 -9.78
CA ASP A 166 22.29 1.74 -10.44
C ASP A 166 22.23 1.45 -11.93
N ARG A 167 21.24 0.67 -12.38
CA ARG A 167 21.00 0.39 -13.81
C ARG A 167 20.74 1.64 -14.66
N PHE A 168 20.43 2.76 -14.04
CA PHE A 168 20.13 4.03 -14.69
C PHE A 168 21.31 5.01 -14.69
N ARG A 169 22.42 4.65 -14.06
CA ARG A 169 23.63 5.49 -14.02
C ARG A 169 24.08 5.88 -15.44
N GLY A 170 24.29 7.18 -15.66
CA GLY A 170 24.70 7.74 -16.95
C GLY A 170 23.62 7.77 -18.02
N LYS A 171 22.39 7.34 -17.72
CA LYS A 171 21.25 7.39 -18.67
C LYS A 171 20.48 8.70 -18.59
N ASP A 172 19.62 8.89 -19.57
CA ASP A 172 18.62 9.95 -19.63
C ASP A 172 17.26 9.34 -19.19
N VAL A 173 16.73 9.77 -18.04
CA VAL A 173 15.52 9.19 -17.43
C VAL A 173 14.48 10.28 -17.18
N THR A 174 13.25 10.00 -17.59
CA THR A 174 12.10 10.86 -17.27
C THR A 174 11.25 10.18 -16.19
N VAL A 175 11.08 10.83 -15.04
CA VAL A 175 10.21 10.39 -13.95
C VAL A 175 8.87 11.11 -14.08
N ILE A 176 7.77 10.36 -14.17
CA ILE A 176 6.42 10.91 -14.29
C ILE A 176 5.70 10.85 -12.97
N GLY A 177 5.42 12.01 -12.37
CA GLY A 177 4.73 12.15 -11.09
C GLY A 177 5.18 13.39 -10.33
N GLY A 178 4.40 13.82 -9.34
CA GLY A 178 4.73 14.97 -8.47
C GLY A 178 4.61 14.63 -6.99
N GLY A 179 4.60 13.35 -6.64
CA GLY A 179 4.54 12.88 -5.25
C GLY A 179 5.90 12.47 -4.71
N GLN A 180 5.94 12.04 -3.43
CA GLN A 180 7.17 11.62 -2.74
C GLN A 180 7.99 10.62 -3.56
N ALA A 181 7.37 9.54 -4.06
CA ALA A 181 8.08 8.53 -4.83
C ALA A 181 8.74 9.09 -6.09
N ALA A 182 8.10 10.05 -6.78
CA ALA A 182 8.68 10.67 -7.98
C ALA A 182 9.89 11.53 -7.63
N LEU A 183 9.72 12.40 -6.64
CA LEU A 183 10.71 13.42 -6.29
C LEU A 183 11.93 12.80 -5.62
N GLU A 184 11.73 11.83 -4.75
CA GLU A 184 12.83 11.13 -4.07
C GLU A 184 13.57 10.17 -5.03
N THR A 185 12.85 9.47 -5.93
CA THR A 185 13.51 8.70 -7.01
C THR A 185 14.36 9.61 -7.90
N ALA A 186 13.84 10.80 -8.27
CA ALA A 186 14.59 11.75 -9.10
C ALA A 186 15.85 12.27 -8.38
N ALA A 187 15.76 12.58 -7.09
CA ALA A 187 16.91 12.99 -6.28
C ALA A 187 18.00 11.90 -6.28
N LEU A 188 17.62 10.66 -5.91
CA LEU A 188 18.55 9.52 -5.87
C LEU A 188 19.19 9.23 -7.22
N LEU A 189 18.45 9.31 -8.31
CA LEU A 189 18.96 9.15 -9.67
C LEU A 189 19.99 10.23 -10.02
N THR A 190 19.70 11.49 -9.70
CA THR A 190 20.60 12.62 -9.97
C THR A 190 21.89 12.50 -9.17
N GLU A 191 21.81 12.14 -7.90
CA GLU A 191 22.95 11.96 -7.00
C GLU A 191 23.92 10.87 -7.48
N GLN A 192 23.44 9.88 -8.23
CA GLN A 192 24.29 8.83 -8.82
C GLN A 192 24.77 9.13 -10.24
N GLY A 193 24.48 10.35 -10.78
CA GLY A 193 24.94 10.78 -12.10
C GLY A 193 24.02 10.40 -13.27
N THR A 194 22.74 10.16 -13.02
CA THR A 194 21.70 10.00 -14.05
C THR A 194 21.19 11.38 -14.48
N ARG A 195 21.00 11.62 -15.76
CA ARG A 195 20.29 12.82 -16.24
C ARG A 195 18.81 12.63 -16.03
N VAL A 196 18.20 13.45 -15.17
CA VAL A 196 16.82 13.25 -14.74
C VAL A 196 15.93 14.44 -15.06
N ARG A 197 14.72 14.14 -15.53
CA ARG A 197 13.61 15.09 -15.61
C ARG A 197 12.41 14.60 -14.83
N VAL A 198 11.71 15.50 -14.15
CA VAL A 198 10.44 15.21 -13.51
C VAL A 198 9.30 15.87 -14.27
N LEU A 199 8.38 15.07 -14.77
CA LEU A 199 7.20 15.52 -15.49
C LEU A 199 5.96 15.38 -14.59
N ALA A 200 5.25 16.49 -14.34
CA ALA A 200 4.09 16.52 -13.46
C ALA A 200 2.91 17.26 -14.07
N ARG A 201 1.69 16.71 -13.88
CA ARG A 201 0.44 17.35 -14.37
C ARG A 201 0.07 18.62 -13.60
N ALA A 202 0.53 18.73 -12.36
CA ALA A 202 0.32 19.93 -11.55
C ALA A 202 1.19 21.07 -12.05
N ASP A 203 0.67 22.30 -12.05
CA ASP A 203 1.41 23.49 -12.49
C ASP A 203 2.59 23.83 -11.57
N GLN A 204 2.52 23.35 -10.32
CA GLN A 204 3.57 23.50 -9.33
C GLN A 204 3.73 22.20 -8.53
N LEU A 205 4.95 21.84 -8.24
CA LEU A 205 5.25 20.79 -7.29
C LEU A 205 4.91 21.30 -5.88
N ARG A 206 4.35 20.40 -5.07
CA ARG A 206 4.02 20.70 -3.68
C ARG A 206 5.04 20.05 -2.76
N TRP A 207 5.39 20.77 -1.71
CA TRP A 207 6.26 20.28 -0.65
C TRP A 207 5.51 20.32 0.68
N ASN A 208 5.76 19.33 1.52
CA ASN A 208 5.30 19.41 2.89
C ASN A 208 6.30 20.23 3.70
N ASP A 209 5.79 21.03 4.61
CA ASP A 209 6.62 21.71 5.58
C ASP A 209 7.16 20.72 6.63
N MET A 210 8.23 21.10 7.32
CA MET A 210 8.68 20.42 8.52
C MET A 210 7.53 20.38 9.52
N PRO A 211 7.25 19.23 10.15
CA PRO A 211 6.16 19.13 11.11
C PRO A 211 6.41 20.04 12.32
N PRO A 212 5.37 20.71 12.84
CA PRO A 212 5.51 21.58 14.00
C PRO A 212 5.89 20.78 15.23
N ALA A 213 6.66 21.38 16.15
CA ALA A 213 7.10 20.74 17.38
C ALA A 213 5.93 20.08 18.16
N LEU A 214 6.19 18.92 18.79
CA LEU A 214 5.19 18.24 19.62
C LEU A 214 4.86 19.05 20.87
N GLU A 215 5.91 19.60 21.53
CA GLU A 215 5.77 20.52 22.65
C GLU A 215 5.48 21.93 22.14
N ARG A 216 4.26 22.37 22.35
CA ARG A 216 3.78 23.69 21.93
C ARG A 216 2.64 24.14 22.84
N PRO A 217 2.34 25.45 22.91
CA PRO A 217 1.25 25.98 23.72
C PRO A 217 -0.05 25.23 23.47
N TRP A 218 -0.79 24.90 24.53
CA TRP A 218 -2.00 24.10 24.48
C TRP A 218 -3.04 24.61 23.47
N TRP A 219 -3.17 25.93 23.31
CA TRP A 219 -4.11 26.54 22.36
C TRP A 219 -3.74 26.26 20.89
N GLN A 220 -2.44 26.12 20.58
CA GLN A 220 -2.00 25.69 19.25
C GLN A 220 -2.36 24.23 19.00
N SER A 221 -2.22 23.38 20.01
CA SER A 221 -2.58 21.95 19.94
C SER A 221 -4.09 21.78 19.74
N VAL A 222 -4.91 22.62 20.41
CA VAL A 222 -6.36 22.64 20.20
C VAL A 222 -6.72 23.16 18.81
N ARG A 223 -6.07 24.20 18.31
CA ARG A 223 -6.35 24.79 16.99
C ARG A 223 -5.95 23.87 15.85
N SER A 224 -4.85 23.14 15.99
CA SER A 224 -4.29 22.26 14.98
C SER A 224 -3.71 21.01 15.62
N PRO A 225 -4.52 20.00 15.99
CA PRO A 225 -4.05 18.81 16.67
C PRO A 225 -3.08 18.03 15.80
N HIS A 226 -2.10 17.38 16.43
CA HIS A 226 -1.22 16.42 15.75
C HIS A 226 -1.97 15.13 15.44
N SER A 227 -1.61 14.51 14.33
CA SER A 227 -2.04 13.16 14.00
C SER A 227 -0.98 12.46 13.15
N GLY A 228 -1.06 11.15 13.03
CA GLY A 228 -0.17 10.36 12.18
C GLY A 228 -0.24 10.68 10.68
N LEU A 229 -1.21 11.52 10.27
CA LEU A 229 -1.35 12.00 8.90
C LEU A 229 -0.95 13.48 8.76
N GLY A 230 -0.36 14.07 9.79
CA GLY A 230 0.02 15.47 9.85
C GLY A 230 -0.89 16.32 10.74
N PRO A 231 -0.58 17.62 10.91
CA PRO A 231 -1.33 18.52 11.78
C PRO A 231 -2.69 18.91 11.21
N GLY A 232 -3.59 19.32 12.10
CA GLY A 232 -4.91 19.87 11.79
C GLY A 232 -6.06 18.90 11.95
N TRP A 233 -7.24 19.44 12.32
CA TRP A 233 -8.46 18.68 12.62
C TRP A 233 -8.91 17.73 11.53
N ARG A 234 -8.70 18.09 10.26
CA ARG A 234 -9.04 17.24 9.12
C ARG A 234 -8.18 15.98 9.08
N ASN A 235 -6.86 16.14 9.23
CA ASN A 235 -5.93 15.00 9.25
C ASN A 235 -6.13 14.17 10.52
N TRP A 236 -6.38 14.83 11.64
CA TRP A 236 -6.72 14.18 12.90
C TRP A 236 -7.98 13.30 12.74
N PHE A 237 -9.05 13.82 12.17
CA PHE A 237 -10.27 13.04 11.91
C PHE A 237 -10.00 11.80 11.05
N TYR A 238 -9.19 11.94 10.01
CA TYR A 238 -8.86 10.83 9.13
C TYR A 238 -7.95 9.79 9.79
N ALA A 239 -7.09 10.19 10.71
CA ALA A 239 -6.17 9.31 11.41
C ALA A 239 -6.83 8.58 12.59
N GLU A 240 -7.59 9.34 13.40
CA GLU A 240 -8.04 8.89 14.72
C GLU A 240 -9.49 8.36 14.71
N ARG A 241 -10.27 8.73 13.71
CA ARG A 241 -11.70 8.35 13.63
C ARG A 241 -12.09 7.66 12.31
N PRO A 242 -11.37 6.60 11.89
CA PRO A 242 -11.75 5.82 10.69
C PRO A 242 -13.14 5.19 10.82
N ASP A 243 -13.57 4.90 12.05
CA ASP A 243 -14.92 4.41 12.38
C ASP A 243 -16.02 5.39 11.98
N LEU A 244 -15.80 6.69 12.18
CA LEU A 244 -16.75 7.75 11.80
C LEU A 244 -16.66 8.10 10.31
N PHE A 245 -15.49 7.98 9.69
CA PHE A 245 -15.30 8.29 8.28
C PHE A 245 -16.29 7.53 7.37
N ARG A 246 -16.59 6.29 7.70
CA ARG A 246 -17.50 5.43 6.93
C ARG A 246 -18.95 5.93 6.89
N HIS A 247 -19.36 6.84 7.78
CA HIS A 247 -20.70 7.44 7.78
C HIS A 247 -20.84 8.59 6.79
N LEU A 248 -19.76 9.05 6.18
CA LEU A 248 -19.83 9.98 5.04
C LEU A 248 -20.44 9.26 3.83
N SER A 249 -21.08 10.01 2.94
CA SER A 249 -21.61 9.46 1.68
C SER A 249 -20.49 8.83 0.84
N GLU A 250 -20.82 7.79 0.10
CA GLU A 250 -19.86 7.03 -0.68
C GLU A 250 -19.05 7.91 -1.68
N PRO A 251 -19.66 8.80 -2.48
CA PRO A 251 -18.90 9.67 -3.39
C PRO A 251 -17.92 10.59 -2.63
N LYS A 252 -18.31 11.07 -1.43
CA LYS A 252 -17.44 11.91 -0.60
C LYS A 252 -16.25 11.11 -0.06
N ARG A 253 -16.48 9.87 0.39
CA ARG A 253 -15.42 8.97 0.85
C ARG A 253 -14.42 8.66 -0.27
N ALA A 254 -14.92 8.24 -1.43
CA ALA A 254 -14.09 7.94 -2.60
C ALA A 254 -13.24 9.15 -3.02
N ARG A 255 -13.84 10.34 -3.09
CA ARG A 255 -13.13 11.59 -3.39
C ARG A 255 -12.04 11.89 -2.36
N ILE A 256 -12.35 11.79 -1.06
CA ILE A 256 -11.38 12.03 0.01
C ILE A 256 -10.24 11.01 -0.06
N ALA A 257 -10.54 9.71 -0.20
CA ALA A 257 -9.54 8.66 -0.32
C ALA A 257 -8.60 8.89 -1.51
N ALA A 258 -9.11 9.42 -2.62
CA ALA A 258 -8.32 9.70 -3.81
C ALA A 258 -7.47 10.99 -3.72
N THR A 259 -7.95 12.01 -3.00
CA THR A 259 -7.37 13.37 -3.07
C THR A 259 -6.72 13.85 -1.78
N ALA A 260 -7.12 13.29 -0.62
CA ALA A 260 -6.51 13.68 0.65
C ALA A 260 -5.04 13.28 0.70
N LEU A 261 -4.21 14.12 1.29
CA LEU A 261 -2.76 13.94 1.34
C LEU A 261 -2.19 13.72 -0.07
N GLY A 262 -2.63 14.55 -0.99
CA GLY A 262 -2.28 14.51 -2.42
C GLY A 262 -0.78 14.51 -2.68
N PRO A 263 -0.38 14.41 -3.96
CA PRO A 263 1.03 14.32 -4.29
C PRO A 263 1.79 15.55 -3.78
N ALA A 264 2.80 15.30 -2.95
CA ALA A 264 3.72 16.30 -2.41
C ALA A 264 5.03 15.63 -2.02
N GLY A 265 6.16 16.29 -2.24
CA GLY A 265 7.45 15.91 -1.69
C GLY A 265 7.55 16.23 -0.20
N ALA A 266 8.38 15.50 0.51
CA ALA A 266 8.75 15.84 1.87
C ALA A 266 9.74 17.01 1.87
N TRP A 267 9.76 17.78 2.96
CA TRP A 267 10.59 18.97 3.09
C TRP A 267 12.09 18.69 2.86
N TRP A 268 12.60 17.57 3.35
CA TRP A 268 14.03 17.19 3.21
C TRP A 268 14.44 16.77 1.80
N VAL A 269 13.49 16.51 0.89
CA VAL A 269 13.78 16.15 -0.50
C VAL A 269 13.87 17.40 -1.37
N ARG A 270 13.34 18.52 -0.91
CA ARG A 270 13.20 19.73 -1.72
C ARG A 270 14.53 20.23 -2.28
N ASP A 271 15.51 20.42 -1.41
CA ASP A 271 16.83 20.96 -1.79
C ASP A 271 17.64 19.97 -2.64
N ARG A 272 17.31 18.67 -2.58
CA ARG A 272 17.92 17.63 -3.42
C ARG A 272 17.35 17.61 -4.84
N VAL A 273 16.22 18.25 -5.06
CA VAL A 273 15.50 18.27 -6.34
C VAL A 273 15.54 19.67 -6.98
N GLU A 274 15.23 20.73 -6.24
CA GLU A 274 15.21 22.09 -6.75
C GLU A 274 16.63 22.54 -7.13
N GLY A 275 16.83 22.90 -8.39
CA GLY A 275 18.14 23.27 -8.95
C GLY A 275 19.02 22.12 -9.43
N ALA A 276 18.73 20.88 -9.03
CA ALA A 276 19.49 19.69 -9.44
C ALA A 276 18.78 18.85 -10.52
N VAL A 277 17.45 18.92 -10.58
CA VAL A 277 16.60 18.14 -11.49
C VAL A 277 15.86 19.09 -12.43
N GLU A 278 15.79 18.76 -13.71
CA GLU A 278 14.94 19.48 -14.67
C GLU A 278 13.45 19.20 -14.36
N LEU A 279 12.70 20.25 -14.02
CA LEU A 279 11.30 20.14 -13.65
C LEU A 279 10.41 20.60 -14.80
N LEU A 280 9.46 19.75 -15.20
CA LEU A 280 8.47 20.00 -16.26
C LEU A 280 7.04 19.94 -15.67
N PRO A 281 6.66 20.94 -14.85
CA PRO A 281 5.30 20.99 -14.29
C PRO A 281 4.28 21.43 -15.35
N GLY A 282 3.00 21.18 -15.10
CA GLY A 282 1.89 21.58 -15.96
C GLY A 282 1.77 20.79 -17.27
N HIS A 283 2.43 19.63 -17.38
CA HIS A 283 2.40 18.80 -18.58
C HIS A 283 1.80 17.43 -18.30
N GLU A 284 1.00 16.93 -19.24
CA GLU A 284 0.44 15.59 -19.22
C GLU A 284 0.91 14.80 -20.45
N VAL A 285 1.33 13.55 -20.26
CA VAL A 285 1.68 12.66 -21.36
C VAL A 285 0.42 12.20 -22.04
N THR A 286 0.27 12.54 -23.32
CA THR A 286 -0.89 12.18 -24.15
C THR A 286 -0.64 10.96 -25.02
N ALA A 287 0.61 10.79 -25.48
CA ALA A 287 1.05 9.60 -26.23
C ALA A 287 2.51 9.27 -25.89
N ALA A 288 2.88 8.01 -26.10
CA ALA A 288 4.26 7.58 -26.02
C ALA A 288 4.54 6.48 -27.04
N SER A 289 5.73 6.51 -27.62
CA SER A 289 6.16 5.53 -28.64
C SER A 289 7.62 5.14 -28.43
N ALA A 290 7.95 3.90 -28.75
CA ALA A 290 9.32 3.45 -28.79
C ALA A 290 10.04 4.09 -29.99
N VAL A 291 11.26 4.55 -29.77
CA VAL A 291 12.17 5.10 -30.80
C VAL A 291 13.54 4.42 -30.66
N PRO A 292 14.41 4.51 -31.68
CA PRO A 292 15.77 4.03 -31.54
C PRO A 292 16.45 4.66 -30.30
N GLY A 293 16.88 3.83 -29.35
CA GLY A 293 17.55 4.25 -28.12
C GLY A 293 16.65 4.70 -26.97
N GLY A 294 15.30 4.67 -27.09
CA GLY A 294 14.46 5.10 -25.98
C GLY A 294 12.97 5.23 -26.26
N VAL A 295 12.39 6.24 -25.65
CA VAL A 295 10.95 6.56 -25.68
C VAL A 295 10.76 8.01 -26.09
N ARG A 296 9.88 8.24 -27.04
CA ARG A 296 9.32 9.56 -27.35
C ARG A 296 8.04 9.75 -26.56
N LEU A 297 7.95 10.86 -25.84
CA LEU A 297 6.79 11.28 -25.09
C LEU A 297 6.17 12.51 -25.75
N ASP A 298 4.92 12.42 -26.16
CA ASP A 298 4.14 13.58 -26.57
C ASP A 298 3.39 14.10 -25.36
N MET A 299 3.57 15.37 -25.06
CA MET A 299 3.07 16.02 -23.86
C MET A 299 2.21 17.21 -24.24
N MET A 300 1.15 17.43 -23.48
CA MET A 300 0.28 18.60 -23.62
C MET A 300 0.35 19.44 -22.35
N SER A 301 0.62 20.74 -22.52
CA SER A 301 0.47 21.69 -21.42
C SER A 301 -1.01 21.98 -21.17
N ARG A 302 -1.34 22.54 -20.00
CA ARG A 302 -2.72 23.00 -19.73
C ARG A 302 -3.24 24.07 -20.69
N GLN A 303 -2.32 24.83 -21.31
CA GLN A 303 -2.65 25.84 -22.31
C GLN A 303 -2.86 25.24 -23.71
N GLY A 304 -2.78 23.91 -23.86
CA GLY A 304 -2.93 23.22 -25.14
C GLY A 304 -1.67 23.19 -26.01
N THR A 305 -0.51 23.61 -25.49
CA THR A 305 0.75 23.55 -26.23
C THR A 305 1.27 22.12 -26.24
N LEU A 306 1.48 21.58 -27.42
CA LEU A 306 2.12 20.29 -27.63
C LEU A 306 3.63 20.41 -27.52
N ARG A 307 4.26 19.49 -26.84
CA ARG A 307 5.72 19.32 -26.75
C ARG A 307 6.07 17.85 -26.91
N THR A 308 7.22 17.59 -27.49
CA THR A 308 7.78 16.24 -27.61
C THR A 308 9.09 16.17 -26.84
N LEU A 309 9.30 15.07 -26.14
CA LEU A 309 10.51 14.78 -25.37
C LEU A 309 10.98 13.36 -25.68
N GLU A 310 12.26 13.18 -25.90
CA GLU A 310 12.89 11.87 -26.01
C GLU A 310 13.72 11.57 -24.75
N THR A 311 13.71 10.33 -24.30
CA THR A 311 14.39 9.86 -23.09
C THR A 311 14.72 8.37 -23.25
N GLU A 312 15.81 7.89 -22.64
CA GLU A 312 16.17 6.47 -22.74
C GLU A 312 15.25 5.58 -21.91
N HIS A 313 14.71 6.09 -20.80
CA HIS A 313 13.81 5.32 -19.93
C HIS A 313 12.78 6.23 -19.23
N VAL A 314 11.60 5.68 -19.00
CA VAL A 314 10.52 6.35 -18.25
C VAL A 314 10.24 5.57 -16.97
N ILE A 315 10.25 6.28 -15.84
CA ILE A 315 9.80 5.75 -14.55
C ILE A 315 8.46 6.39 -14.21
N ALA A 316 7.37 5.62 -14.28
CA ALA A 316 6.06 6.05 -13.84
C ALA A 316 5.98 6.00 -12.32
N ALA A 317 5.96 7.15 -11.64
CA ALA A 317 5.76 7.29 -10.21
C ALA A 317 4.35 7.83 -9.92
N THR A 318 3.36 7.19 -10.54
CA THR A 318 1.97 7.63 -10.65
C THR A 318 1.05 7.02 -9.60
N GLY A 319 1.64 6.23 -8.69
CA GLY A 319 0.98 5.70 -7.51
C GLY A 319 0.13 4.45 -7.77
N PHE A 320 -0.90 4.26 -6.94
CA PHE A 320 -1.64 3.01 -6.86
C PHE A 320 -3.14 3.29 -6.81
N ARG A 321 -3.93 2.44 -7.47
CA ARG A 321 -5.38 2.54 -7.47
C ARG A 321 -6.02 1.20 -7.12
N ALA A 322 -6.60 1.14 -5.91
CA ALA A 322 -7.31 -0.05 -5.43
C ALA A 322 -8.56 -0.33 -6.26
N ARG A 323 -8.71 -1.57 -6.73
CA ARG A 323 -9.86 -2.05 -7.50
C ARG A 323 -10.08 -3.53 -7.26
N CYS A 324 -11.35 -3.98 -7.24
CA CYS A 324 -11.72 -5.38 -7.08
C CYS A 324 -11.12 -6.27 -8.18
N ASP A 325 -11.17 -5.79 -9.43
CA ASP A 325 -10.70 -6.53 -10.62
C ASP A 325 -9.18 -6.79 -10.61
N ARG A 326 -8.42 -6.05 -9.79
CA ARG A 326 -6.97 -6.23 -9.63
C ARG A 326 -6.57 -7.17 -8.49
N LEU A 327 -7.53 -7.76 -7.78
CA LEU A 327 -7.28 -8.81 -6.78
C LEU A 327 -7.08 -10.17 -7.47
N GLY A 328 -6.03 -10.29 -8.29
CA GLY A 328 -5.78 -11.44 -9.15
C GLY A 328 -5.55 -12.78 -8.44
N LEU A 329 -5.20 -12.74 -7.13
CA LEU A 329 -5.07 -13.94 -6.32
C LEU A 329 -6.43 -14.58 -5.97
N LEU A 330 -7.54 -13.85 -6.06
CA LEU A 330 -8.88 -14.41 -5.90
C LEU A 330 -9.29 -15.16 -7.17
N SER A 331 -9.92 -16.34 -7.02
CA SER A 331 -10.56 -17.01 -8.16
C SER A 331 -11.57 -16.07 -8.81
N ASP A 332 -11.81 -16.22 -10.10
CA ASP A 332 -12.75 -15.37 -10.84
C ASP A 332 -14.15 -15.40 -10.23
N GLU A 333 -14.59 -16.60 -9.81
CA GLU A 333 -15.85 -16.80 -9.10
C GLU A 333 -15.88 -15.97 -7.80
N LEU A 334 -14.88 -16.11 -6.92
CA LEU A 334 -14.82 -15.41 -5.65
C LEU A 334 -14.68 -13.88 -5.87
N ARG A 335 -13.86 -13.47 -6.84
CA ARG A 335 -13.71 -12.05 -7.18
C ARG A 335 -15.02 -11.44 -7.71
N GLY A 336 -15.77 -12.20 -8.51
CA GLY A 336 -17.06 -11.79 -9.05
C GLY A 336 -18.15 -11.58 -7.99
N THR A 337 -18.01 -12.17 -6.78
CA THR A 337 -18.97 -11.96 -5.68
C THR A 337 -18.68 -10.73 -4.85
N LEU A 338 -17.56 -10.04 -5.08
CA LEU A 338 -17.20 -8.85 -4.33
C LEU A 338 -18.03 -7.63 -4.77
N ALA A 339 -18.77 -7.06 -3.83
CA ALA A 339 -19.39 -5.77 -4.05
C ALA A 339 -18.31 -4.68 -4.14
N ALA A 340 -18.39 -3.86 -5.18
CA ALA A 340 -17.51 -2.73 -5.40
C ALA A 340 -18.22 -1.40 -5.07
N LEU A 341 -17.45 -0.44 -4.58
CA LEU A 341 -17.86 0.95 -4.49
C LEU A 341 -17.77 1.63 -5.87
N THR A 342 -18.31 2.83 -6.00
CA THR A 342 -18.33 3.58 -7.27
C THR A 342 -16.97 3.85 -7.89
N ASP A 343 -15.90 3.87 -7.07
CA ASP A 343 -14.52 4.02 -7.54
C ASP A 343 -13.85 2.68 -7.93
N GLY A 344 -14.59 1.58 -7.85
CA GLY A 344 -14.13 0.23 -8.13
C GLY A 344 -13.39 -0.46 -6.99
N SER A 345 -13.20 0.20 -5.84
CA SER A 345 -12.62 -0.42 -4.65
C SER A 345 -13.61 -1.36 -3.95
N PRO A 346 -13.16 -2.38 -3.20
CA PRO A 346 -14.06 -3.30 -2.51
C PRO A 346 -14.89 -2.60 -1.44
N ALA A 347 -16.18 -2.94 -1.38
CA ALA A 347 -17.04 -2.57 -0.27
C ALA A 347 -16.75 -3.47 0.93
N VAL A 348 -16.53 -2.87 2.10
CA VAL A 348 -16.27 -3.61 3.34
C VAL A 348 -17.19 -3.17 4.47
N GLY A 349 -17.56 -4.12 5.32
CA GLY A 349 -18.34 -3.90 6.54
C GLY A 349 -17.54 -3.19 7.64
N ARG A 350 -18.17 -2.99 8.80
CA ARG A 350 -17.58 -2.28 9.95
C ARG A 350 -16.30 -2.92 10.49
N GLU A 351 -16.11 -4.20 10.26
CA GLU A 351 -14.99 -5.00 10.75
C GLU A 351 -14.12 -5.50 9.62
N PHE A 352 -14.06 -4.76 8.51
CA PHE A 352 -13.25 -5.07 7.32
C PHE A 352 -13.67 -6.35 6.58
N GLU A 353 -14.80 -6.95 6.91
CA GLU A 353 -15.35 -8.09 6.16
C GLU A 353 -15.93 -7.59 4.84
N SER A 354 -15.59 -8.25 3.74
CA SER A 354 -16.13 -7.97 2.41
C SER A 354 -17.61 -8.41 2.29
N SER A 355 -18.21 -8.22 1.12
CA SER A 355 -19.53 -8.81 0.80
C SER A 355 -19.52 -10.33 0.84
N GLN A 356 -18.35 -10.96 0.68
CA GLN A 356 -18.15 -12.39 0.82
C GLN A 356 -17.88 -12.73 2.28
N PRO A 357 -18.79 -13.46 2.97
CA PRO A 357 -18.63 -13.84 4.36
C PRO A 357 -17.34 -14.60 4.65
N GLY A 358 -16.57 -14.18 5.66
CA GLY A 358 -15.29 -14.77 6.05
C GLY A 358 -14.08 -14.25 5.28
N LEU A 359 -14.27 -13.44 4.21
CA LEU A 359 -13.19 -12.78 3.52
C LEU A 359 -13.03 -11.34 4.02
N PHE A 360 -11.89 -11.07 4.63
CA PHE A 360 -11.53 -9.76 5.19
C PHE A 360 -10.46 -9.07 4.34
N LEU A 361 -10.51 -7.75 4.26
CA LEU A 361 -9.59 -6.95 3.45
C LEU A 361 -8.90 -5.91 4.34
N ALA A 362 -7.62 -5.63 4.07
CA ALA A 362 -6.83 -4.68 4.86
C ALA A 362 -5.93 -3.79 3.98
N GLY A 363 -5.63 -2.60 4.48
CA GLY A 363 -4.73 -1.64 3.82
C GLY A 363 -5.40 -0.83 2.71
N LEU A 364 -4.65 -0.49 1.67
CA LEU A 364 -5.06 0.42 0.59
C LEU A 364 -6.47 0.13 0.04
N VAL A 365 -6.82 -1.12 -0.13
CA VAL A 365 -8.13 -1.54 -0.69
C VAL A 365 -9.33 -1.10 0.15
N THR A 366 -9.12 -0.71 1.40
CA THR A 366 -10.17 -0.28 2.33
C THR A 366 -10.22 1.24 2.53
N ALA A 367 -9.39 2.00 1.80
CA ALA A 367 -9.29 3.45 1.97
C ALA A 367 -10.61 4.18 1.68
N SER A 368 -11.36 3.78 0.67
CA SER A 368 -12.69 4.35 0.38
C SER A 368 -13.77 3.95 1.39
N GLY A 369 -13.49 2.94 2.23
CA GLY A 369 -14.35 2.54 3.35
C GLY A 369 -14.05 3.27 4.65
N PHE A 370 -12.76 3.43 5.00
CA PHE A 370 -12.29 3.86 6.32
C PHE A 370 -11.40 5.11 6.30
N GLY A 371 -11.14 5.68 5.13
CA GLY A 371 -10.40 6.92 4.99
C GLY A 371 -8.92 6.77 4.62
N PRO A 372 -8.25 7.92 4.43
CA PRO A 372 -6.89 7.99 3.94
C PRO A 372 -5.86 7.26 4.81
N ALA A 373 -6.10 7.09 6.12
CA ALA A 373 -5.21 6.36 7.02
C ALA A 373 -4.91 4.94 6.53
N MET A 374 -5.85 4.31 5.83
CA MET A 374 -5.68 2.94 5.31
C MET A 374 -4.65 2.83 4.19
N ARG A 375 -4.16 3.95 3.66
CA ARG A 375 -3.07 4.02 2.67
C ARG A 375 -1.68 3.99 3.31
N PHE A 376 -1.59 4.14 4.63
CA PHE A 376 -0.37 4.33 5.40
C PHE A 376 -0.29 3.31 6.55
N VAL A 377 0.90 3.17 7.14
CA VAL A 377 1.11 2.30 8.31
C VAL A 377 0.24 2.72 9.49
N GLN A 378 -0.04 4.01 9.63
CA GLN A 378 -0.94 4.59 10.64
C GLN A 378 -2.31 3.89 10.73
N GLY A 379 -2.81 3.31 9.65
CA GLY A 379 -4.07 2.56 9.67
C GLY A 379 -3.97 1.14 10.22
N ALA A 380 -2.77 0.59 10.39
CA ALA A 380 -2.59 -0.81 10.76
C ALA A 380 -3.10 -1.14 12.18
N PRO A 381 -2.88 -0.32 13.24
CA PRO A 381 -3.39 -0.59 14.58
C PRO A 381 -4.92 -0.70 14.62
N PHE A 382 -5.61 0.28 14.05
CA PHE A 382 -7.07 0.28 13.98
C PHE A 382 -7.59 -0.92 13.20
N THR A 383 -6.99 -1.21 12.05
CA THR A 383 -7.38 -2.33 11.19
C THR A 383 -7.19 -3.66 11.90
N ALA A 384 -6.03 -3.92 12.49
CA ALA A 384 -5.71 -5.19 13.14
C ALA A 384 -6.69 -5.50 14.29
N ALA A 385 -6.88 -4.55 15.20
CA ALA A 385 -7.80 -4.74 16.34
C ALA A 385 -9.25 -4.94 15.88
N THR A 386 -9.69 -4.18 14.87
CA THR A 386 -11.08 -4.21 14.41
C THR A 386 -11.37 -5.45 13.56
N LEU A 387 -10.46 -5.79 12.65
CA LEU A 387 -10.59 -6.96 11.77
C LEU A 387 -10.59 -8.26 12.59
N VAL A 388 -9.68 -8.43 13.53
CA VAL A 388 -9.62 -9.64 14.39
C VAL A 388 -10.88 -9.79 15.23
N ARG A 389 -11.48 -8.68 15.69
CA ARG A 389 -12.81 -8.71 16.33
C ARG A 389 -13.88 -9.25 15.38
N GLY A 390 -13.85 -8.84 14.11
CA GLY A 390 -14.73 -9.33 13.05
C GLY A 390 -14.56 -10.82 12.80
N VAL A 391 -13.31 -11.28 12.68
CA VAL A 391 -12.98 -12.71 12.54
C VAL A 391 -13.57 -13.52 13.69
N ARG A 392 -13.30 -13.12 14.94
CA ARG A 392 -13.86 -13.81 16.12
C ARG A 392 -15.40 -13.86 16.12
N ARG A 393 -16.05 -12.77 15.70
CA ARG A 393 -17.51 -12.73 15.57
C ARG A 393 -18.01 -13.69 14.49
N ARG A 394 -17.33 -13.75 13.35
CA ARG A 394 -17.64 -14.66 12.24
C ARG A 394 -17.52 -16.13 12.67
N LEU A 395 -16.43 -16.48 13.33
CA LEU A 395 -16.17 -17.83 13.81
C LEU A 395 -17.24 -18.35 14.81
N LYS A 396 -17.77 -17.46 15.65
CA LYS A 396 -18.86 -17.80 16.57
C LYS A 396 -20.18 -18.06 15.85
N LYS A 397 -20.44 -17.39 14.70
CA LYS A 397 -21.67 -17.56 13.92
C LYS A 397 -21.67 -18.81 13.04
N THR A 398 -20.50 -19.37 12.74
CA THR A 398 -20.35 -20.56 11.91
C THR A 398 -19.63 -21.63 12.74
N PRO A 399 -20.36 -22.46 13.52
CA PRO A 399 -19.78 -23.56 14.27
C PRO A 399 -19.04 -24.53 13.34
N THR A 400 -18.01 -25.20 13.85
CA THR A 400 -17.28 -26.28 13.15
C THR A 400 -18.27 -27.35 12.73
N GLY A 401 -18.62 -27.42 11.43
CA GLY A 401 -19.62 -28.36 10.89
C GLY A 401 -20.69 -27.70 9.99
N GLY A 402 -20.84 -26.38 10.01
CA GLY A 402 -21.78 -25.66 9.13
C GLY A 402 -21.14 -25.23 7.82
N THR A 403 -21.80 -25.53 6.71
CA THR A 403 -21.46 -25.00 5.37
C THR A 403 -21.70 -23.48 5.36
N ILE A 404 -20.70 -22.70 4.95
CA ILE A 404 -20.93 -21.26 4.67
C ILE A 404 -21.85 -21.20 3.46
N PRO A 405 -23.01 -20.51 3.50
CA PRO A 405 -23.89 -20.41 2.35
C PRO A 405 -23.15 -19.72 1.18
N VAL A 406 -23.05 -20.40 0.06
CA VAL A 406 -22.61 -19.80 -1.21
C VAL A 406 -23.83 -19.14 -1.81
N PRO A 407 -23.85 -17.84 -2.09
CA PRO A 407 -24.97 -17.19 -2.77
C PRO A 407 -25.07 -17.75 -4.20
N GLY A 408 -26.08 -18.59 -4.46
CA GLY A 408 -26.62 -18.87 -5.81
C GLY A 408 -25.82 -19.75 -6.75
N GLY A 409 -24.98 -20.68 -6.30
CA GLY A 409 -24.23 -21.62 -7.17
C GLY A 409 -24.69 -23.06 -7.00
N SER A 410 -25.12 -23.74 -8.06
CA SER A 410 -25.37 -25.18 -8.08
C SER A 410 -24.05 -25.94 -7.79
N SER A 411 -24.12 -26.93 -6.94
CA SER A 411 -23.01 -27.87 -6.65
C SER A 411 -22.58 -28.59 -7.95
N ARG A 412 -21.52 -28.11 -8.58
CA ARG A 412 -20.77 -28.91 -9.55
C ARG A 412 -19.48 -29.35 -8.90
N ASP A 413 -19.19 -30.65 -9.01
CA ASP A 413 -18.00 -31.31 -8.51
C ASP A 413 -16.73 -30.57 -8.92
N TRP A 414 -15.95 -30.18 -7.90
CA TRP A 414 -14.68 -29.50 -8.11
C TRP A 414 -13.57 -30.56 -8.26
N SER A 415 -13.04 -30.68 -9.50
CA SER A 415 -11.81 -31.44 -9.79
C SER A 415 -10.73 -30.45 -10.25
N PRO A 416 -9.48 -30.57 -9.77
CA PRO A 416 -8.41 -29.68 -10.22
C PRO A 416 -8.10 -29.93 -11.69
N ALA A 417 -8.01 -28.86 -12.48
CA ALA A 417 -7.53 -28.94 -13.85
C ALA A 417 -6.04 -29.34 -13.85
N PRO A 418 -5.60 -30.22 -14.77
CA PRO A 418 -4.21 -30.66 -14.86
C PRO A 418 -3.31 -29.46 -15.24
N ALA A 419 -2.14 -29.37 -14.58
CA ALA A 419 -1.10 -28.40 -14.91
C ALA A 419 -0.69 -28.54 -16.39
N ARG A 420 -0.80 -27.48 -17.15
CA ARG A 420 -0.19 -27.41 -18.49
C ARG A 420 1.32 -27.25 -18.32
N ARG A 421 2.07 -28.16 -18.93
CA ARG A 421 3.53 -28.10 -19.08
C ARG A 421 3.92 -26.94 -19.98
#